data_ae07109d978bc1d593c14e2d297e70ca
#
_entry.id   ae07109d978bc1d593c14e2d297e70ca
#
_cell.length_a   1.000
_cell.length_b   1.000
_cell.length_c   1.000
_cell.angle_alpha   90.00
_cell.angle_beta   90.00
_cell.angle_gamma   90.00
#
_symmetry.space_group_name_H-M   'P 1'
#
loop_
_entity.id
_entity.type
_entity.pdbx_description
1 polymer ?
#
loop_
_entity_poly.entity_id
_entity_poly.type
_entity_poly.pdbx_seq_one_letter_code
_entity_poly.pdbx_strand_id
1 'polypeptide(L)'
;SGDRRFDLAALYYGLQLQLVVYMNAAMEMEARRHPDKEIVPAAMLYYHVTDPMVESQVELSPQEINEQILEQLRMNGVVCGEEDIIQRLDREMGDKSTVIPVEKKKDGSYSARSSVMSSQELGLVSAYVSHKVRQIGQEILGGHKEVNPYEKGSNEACTYCAYKKVCGFDPGIPGYRRRLLKELDRQEAFESMEEELGDEHRIYAGSTEGH
;
A
#
# COMPACT_ATOMS: atom_id res chain seq x y z
N SER A 1 -16.23 5.89 -5.62
CA SER A 1 -15.01 5.10 -5.40
C SER A 1 -13.87 5.92 -5.98
N GLY A 2 -13.13 6.65 -5.10
CA GLY A 2 -12.06 7.53 -5.54
C GLY A 2 -10.84 6.75 -6.05
N ASP A 3 -10.00 7.42 -6.83
CA ASP A 3 -8.70 6.94 -7.32
C ASP A 3 -7.85 6.49 -6.10
N ARG A 4 -7.75 5.17 -5.90
CA ARG A 4 -6.98 4.60 -4.81
C ARG A 4 -5.52 4.49 -5.24
N ARG A 5 -4.71 5.37 -4.71
CA ARG A 5 -3.25 5.27 -4.83
C ARG A 5 -2.68 4.50 -3.66
N PHE A 6 -1.59 3.78 -3.88
CA PHE A 6 -0.83 3.16 -2.81
C PHE A 6 -0.18 4.26 -1.96
N ASP A 7 -0.46 4.25 -0.65
CA ASP A 7 0.06 5.21 0.32
C ASP A 7 0.76 4.43 1.44
N LEU A 8 2.10 4.55 1.48
CA LEU A 8 2.93 3.82 2.45
C LEU A 8 2.67 4.28 3.89
N ALA A 9 2.39 5.56 4.11
CA ALA A 9 2.01 6.07 5.42
C ALA A 9 0.64 5.53 5.86
N ALA A 10 -0.34 5.47 4.94
CA ALA A 10 -1.63 4.84 5.23
C ALA A 10 -1.49 3.34 5.54
N LEU A 11 -0.57 2.64 4.86
CA LEU A 11 -0.25 1.24 5.15
C LEU A 11 0.34 1.10 6.56
N TYR A 12 1.31 1.92 6.93
CA TYR A 12 1.89 1.95 8.27
C TYR A 12 0.83 2.11 9.36
N TYR A 13 -0.12 3.01 9.15
CA TYR A 13 -1.23 3.22 10.10
C TYR A 13 -2.33 2.15 10.04
N GLY A 14 -2.20 1.12 9.22
CA GLY A 14 -3.17 0.03 9.11
C GLY A 14 -4.40 0.35 8.24
N LEU A 15 -4.36 1.41 7.43
CA LEU A 15 -5.50 1.86 6.62
C LEU A 15 -5.55 1.24 5.21
N GLN A 16 -4.43 0.70 4.70
CA GLN A 16 -4.32 0.10 3.36
C GLN A 16 -3.62 -1.26 3.36
N LEU A 17 -4.02 -2.18 4.23
CA LEU A 17 -3.36 -3.49 4.37
C LEU A 17 -3.72 -4.49 3.26
N GLN A 18 -4.86 -4.32 2.60
CA GLN A 18 -5.50 -5.33 1.77
C GLN A 18 -4.61 -5.89 0.65
N LEU A 19 -3.93 -5.03 -0.12
CA LEU A 19 -3.08 -5.48 -1.23
C LEU A 19 -1.90 -6.34 -0.74
N VAL A 20 -1.27 -5.93 0.35
CA VAL A 20 -0.12 -6.67 0.91
C VAL A 20 -0.59 -8.00 1.51
N VAL A 21 -1.75 -8.03 2.17
CA VAL A 21 -2.35 -9.29 2.66
C VAL A 21 -2.59 -10.25 1.50
N TYR A 22 -3.12 -9.78 0.37
CA TYR A 22 -3.32 -10.61 -0.81
C TYR A 22 -2.01 -11.09 -1.42
N MET A 23 -1.00 -10.21 -1.50
CA MET A 23 0.34 -10.57 -1.95
C MET A 23 0.94 -11.67 -1.06
N ASN A 24 0.90 -11.51 0.26
CA ASN A 24 1.43 -12.48 1.21
C ASN A 24 0.73 -13.85 1.06
N ALA A 25 -0.60 -13.84 0.96
CA ALA A 25 -1.37 -15.07 0.74
C ALA A 25 -1.02 -15.74 -0.60
N ALA A 26 -0.88 -14.97 -1.68
CA ALA A 26 -0.49 -15.50 -2.99
C ALA A 26 0.92 -16.08 -2.95
N MET A 27 1.88 -15.39 -2.34
CA MET A 27 3.26 -15.89 -2.18
C MET A 27 3.30 -17.20 -1.38
N GLU A 28 2.55 -17.29 -0.29
CA GLU A 28 2.47 -18.52 0.51
C GLU A 28 1.84 -19.69 -0.30
N MET A 29 0.80 -19.42 -1.06
CA MET A 29 0.19 -20.43 -1.95
C MET A 29 1.16 -20.92 -3.02
N GLU A 30 1.90 -20.01 -3.66
CA GLU A 30 2.87 -20.37 -4.70
C GLU A 30 4.10 -21.07 -4.12
N ALA A 31 4.57 -20.70 -2.93
CA ALA A 31 5.65 -21.41 -2.25
C ALA A 31 5.28 -22.86 -1.92
N ARG A 32 4.02 -23.13 -1.56
CA ARG A 32 3.53 -24.51 -1.36
C ARG A 32 3.44 -25.30 -2.66
N ARG A 33 3.13 -24.66 -3.78
CA ARG A 33 3.05 -25.30 -5.12
C ARG A 33 4.42 -25.56 -5.72
N HIS A 34 5.38 -24.73 -5.39
CA HIS A 34 6.72 -24.72 -5.95
C HIS A 34 7.80 -24.68 -4.84
N PRO A 35 7.91 -25.77 -4.03
CA PRO A 35 8.80 -25.77 -2.86
C PRO A 35 10.31 -25.73 -3.23
N ASP A 36 10.61 -25.97 -4.49
CA ASP A 36 11.95 -25.93 -5.09
C ASP A 36 12.32 -24.57 -5.67
N LYS A 37 11.42 -23.56 -5.60
CA LYS A 37 11.62 -22.23 -6.16
C LYS A 37 11.54 -21.15 -5.10
N GLU A 38 12.36 -20.14 -5.26
CA GLU A 38 12.21 -18.89 -4.54
C GLU A 38 11.04 -18.09 -5.14
N ILE A 39 10.10 -17.71 -4.28
CA ILE A 39 8.94 -16.91 -4.68
C ILE A 39 9.19 -15.47 -4.28
N VAL A 40 9.23 -14.59 -5.27
CA VAL A 40 9.45 -13.15 -5.08
C VAL A 40 8.23 -12.34 -5.49
N PRO A 41 7.89 -11.27 -4.76
CA PRO A 41 6.77 -10.40 -5.13
C PRO A 41 7.14 -9.56 -6.37
N ALA A 42 6.32 -9.61 -7.41
CA ALA A 42 6.54 -8.82 -8.63
C ALA A 42 5.89 -7.44 -8.56
N ALA A 43 4.65 -7.37 -8.14
CA ALA A 43 3.89 -6.13 -8.04
C ALA A 43 2.63 -6.28 -7.19
N MET A 44 2.15 -5.14 -6.67
CA MET A 44 0.84 -4.98 -6.05
C MET A 44 0.12 -3.83 -6.77
N LEU A 45 -0.88 -4.16 -7.57
CA LEU A 45 -1.49 -3.20 -8.48
C LEU A 45 -2.99 -3.11 -8.29
N TYR A 46 -3.52 -1.89 -8.37
CA TYR A 46 -4.93 -1.60 -8.55
C TYR A 46 -5.22 -1.37 -10.03
N TYR A 47 -6.15 -2.10 -10.58
CA TYR A 47 -6.71 -1.82 -11.88
C TYR A 47 -8.05 -1.10 -11.71
N HIS A 48 -8.16 0.10 -12.25
CA HIS A 48 -9.39 0.88 -12.18
C HIS A 48 -10.26 0.56 -13.40
N VAL A 49 -11.34 -0.17 -13.17
CA VAL A 49 -12.30 -0.51 -14.22
C VAL A 49 -13.26 0.67 -14.39
N THR A 50 -12.94 1.56 -15.33
CA THR A 50 -13.79 2.67 -15.75
C THR A 50 -13.90 2.68 -17.26
N ASP A 51 -14.94 3.33 -17.78
CA ASP A 51 -15.02 3.69 -19.18
C ASP A 51 -14.32 5.05 -19.37
N PRO A 52 -13.09 5.07 -19.90
CA PRO A 52 -12.32 6.30 -19.99
C PRO A 52 -12.93 7.22 -21.03
N MET A 53 -13.19 8.47 -20.65
CA MET A 53 -13.60 9.52 -21.57
C MET A 53 -12.44 10.47 -21.84
N VAL A 54 -12.19 10.74 -23.11
CA VAL A 54 -11.19 11.72 -23.54
C VAL A 54 -11.93 13.02 -23.86
N GLU A 55 -11.68 14.04 -23.05
CA GLU A 55 -12.15 15.40 -23.30
C GLU A 55 -11.01 16.24 -23.88
N SER A 56 -11.24 16.89 -25.02
CA SER A 56 -10.26 17.77 -25.66
C SER A 56 -10.95 18.99 -26.26
N GLN A 57 -10.27 20.13 -26.20
CA GLN A 57 -10.69 21.37 -26.85
C GLN A 57 -10.21 21.47 -28.31
N VAL A 58 -9.36 20.54 -28.71
CA VAL A 58 -8.81 20.43 -30.08
C VAL A 58 -9.11 19.05 -30.64
N GLU A 59 -9.18 18.96 -31.99
CA GLU A 59 -9.36 17.69 -32.66
C GLU A 59 -8.11 16.83 -32.48
N LEU A 60 -8.30 15.64 -31.89
CA LEU A 60 -7.24 14.67 -31.63
C LEU A 60 -7.23 13.59 -32.70
N SER A 61 -6.07 13.13 -33.09
CA SER A 61 -5.93 11.94 -33.92
C SER A 61 -6.36 10.68 -33.17
N PRO A 62 -6.76 9.61 -33.86
CA PRO A 62 -7.09 8.33 -33.25
C PRO A 62 -5.96 7.76 -32.37
N GLN A 63 -4.71 8.04 -32.71
CA GLN A 63 -3.54 7.62 -31.96
C GLN A 63 -3.43 8.37 -30.62
N GLU A 64 -3.57 9.69 -30.62
CA GLU A 64 -3.56 10.52 -29.41
C GLU A 64 -4.71 10.17 -28.46
N ILE A 65 -5.91 9.87 -29.01
CA ILE A 65 -7.05 9.39 -28.22
C ILE A 65 -6.70 8.07 -27.54
N ASN A 66 -6.13 7.11 -28.26
CA ASN A 66 -5.75 5.80 -27.71
C ASN A 66 -4.67 5.92 -26.63
N GLU A 67 -3.68 6.78 -26.82
CA GLU A 67 -2.64 7.04 -25.81
C GLU A 67 -3.23 7.63 -24.51
N GLN A 68 -4.17 8.59 -24.62
CA GLN A 68 -4.84 9.16 -23.45
C GLN A 68 -5.73 8.13 -22.74
N ILE A 69 -6.40 7.25 -23.47
CA ILE A 69 -7.17 6.13 -22.90
C ILE A 69 -6.25 5.19 -22.14
N LEU A 70 -5.13 4.77 -22.72
CA LEU A 70 -4.17 3.88 -22.07
C LEU A 70 -3.56 4.53 -20.82
N GLU A 71 -3.29 5.84 -20.86
CA GLU A 71 -2.79 6.55 -19.68
C GLU A 71 -3.82 6.59 -18.54
N GLN A 72 -5.11 6.75 -18.84
CA GLN A 72 -6.18 6.69 -17.84
C GLN A 72 -6.38 5.29 -17.27
N LEU A 73 -6.15 4.25 -18.08
CA LEU A 73 -6.28 2.84 -17.68
C LEU A 73 -5.02 2.27 -17.02
N ARG A 74 -3.92 3.04 -16.98
CA ARG A 74 -2.67 2.58 -16.36
C ARG A 74 -2.89 2.19 -14.90
N MET A 75 -2.39 1.02 -14.52
CA MET A 75 -2.51 0.51 -13.17
C MET A 75 -1.80 1.41 -12.15
N ASN A 76 -2.37 1.50 -10.97
CA ASN A 76 -1.77 2.17 -9.81
C ASN A 76 -1.28 1.12 -8.80
N GLY A 77 -0.25 1.43 -8.02
CA GLY A 77 0.25 0.51 -7.00
C GLY A 77 1.76 0.57 -6.89
N VAL A 78 2.39 -0.55 -6.61
CA VAL A 78 3.84 -0.69 -6.42
C VAL A 78 4.37 -1.87 -7.23
N VAL A 79 5.52 -1.67 -7.86
CA VAL A 79 6.22 -2.69 -8.66
C VAL A 79 7.59 -2.95 -8.03
N CYS A 80 8.05 -4.20 -8.06
CA CYS A 80 9.43 -4.53 -7.73
C CYS A 80 10.37 -3.88 -8.74
N GLY A 81 11.35 -3.13 -8.24
CA GLY A 81 12.29 -2.33 -9.06
C GLY A 81 13.37 -3.14 -9.77
N GLU A 82 13.31 -4.47 -9.75
CA GLU A 82 14.25 -5.31 -10.45
C GLU A 82 13.95 -5.35 -11.96
N GLU A 83 14.97 -5.12 -12.77
CA GLU A 83 14.84 -4.94 -14.21
C GLU A 83 14.17 -6.12 -14.92
N ASP A 84 14.54 -7.34 -14.56
CA ASP A 84 13.96 -8.55 -15.16
C ASP A 84 12.48 -8.74 -14.80
N ILE A 85 12.07 -8.30 -13.62
CA ILE A 85 10.66 -8.32 -13.19
C ILE A 85 9.87 -7.28 -13.99
N ILE A 86 10.38 -6.07 -14.14
CA ILE A 86 9.73 -5.02 -14.92
C ILE A 86 9.56 -5.44 -16.38
N GLN A 87 10.61 -6.02 -16.99
CA GLN A 87 10.53 -6.50 -18.37
C GLN A 87 9.54 -7.67 -18.56
N ARG A 88 9.29 -8.47 -17.52
CA ARG A 88 8.26 -9.52 -17.57
C ARG A 88 6.85 -8.96 -17.45
N LEU A 89 6.67 -7.85 -16.72
CA LEU A 89 5.40 -7.18 -16.54
C LEU A 89 5.01 -6.34 -17.77
N ASP A 90 6.00 -5.69 -18.40
CA ASP A 90 5.81 -4.90 -19.61
C ASP A 90 7.02 -5.08 -20.56
N ARG A 91 6.87 -5.98 -21.53
CA ARG A 91 7.93 -6.32 -22.50
C ARG A 91 8.18 -5.24 -23.53
N GLU A 92 7.20 -4.38 -23.77
CA GLU A 92 7.26 -3.32 -24.78
C GLU A 92 7.57 -1.96 -24.14
N MET A 93 7.91 -1.94 -22.84
CA MET A 93 8.20 -0.71 -22.13
C MET A 93 9.41 0.02 -22.74
N GLY A 94 9.17 1.25 -23.20
CA GLY A 94 10.22 2.24 -23.51
C GLY A 94 10.67 2.98 -22.23
N ASP A 95 10.82 4.29 -22.32
CA ASP A 95 11.17 5.12 -21.15
C ASP A 95 10.01 5.17 -20.12
N LYS A 96 8.76 5.09 -20.56
CA LYS A 96 7.55 5.12 -19.73
C LYS A 96 6.64 3.95 -20.09
N SER A 97 6.18 3.21 -19.07
CA SER A 97 5.17 2.17 -19.27
C SER A 97 3.76 2.78 -19.35
N THR A 98 2.94 2.24 -20.25
CA THR A 98 1.49 2.53 -20.35
C THR A 98 0.65 1.59 -19.49
N VAL A 99 1.25 0.52 -18.95
CA VAL A 99 0.55 -0.55 -18.21
C VAL A 99 0.78 -0.43 -16.71
N ILE A 100 2.05 -0.28 -16.29
CA ILE A 100 2.48 -0.24 -14.89
C ILE A 100 3.01 1.15 -14.51
N PRO A 101 3.01 1.52 -13.21
CA PRO A 101 3.44 2.86 -12.77
C PRO A 101 4.97 3.00 -12.72
N VAL A 102 5.63 2.74 -13.85
CA VAL A 102 7.10 2.80 -13.98
C VAL A 102 7.49 3.73 -15.12
N GLU A 103 8.47 4.60 -14.86
CA GLU A 103 9.07 5.53 -15.81
C GLU A 103 10.58 5.61 -15.51
N LYS A 104 11.40 5.46 -16.55
CA LYS A 104 12.87 5.56 -16.47
C LYS A 104 13.33 6.93 -16.94
N LYS A 105 14.39 7.41 -16.34
CA LYS A 105 15.14 8.57 -16.83
C LYS A 105 16.15 8.13 -17.88
N LYS A 106 16.74 9.09 -18.58
CA LYS A 106 17.78 8.86 -19.59
C LYS A 106 19.03 8.15 -19.07
N ASP A 107 19.28 8.24 -17.76
CA ASP A 107 20.40 7.57 -17.08
C ASP A 107 20.07 6.14 -16.63
N GLY A 108 18.86 5.64 -16.94
CA GLY A 108 18.37 4.32 -16.55
C GLY A 108 17.77 4.24 -15.13
N SER A 109 17.90 5.29 -14.33
CA SER A 109 17.28 5.33 -13.00
C SER A 109 15.77 5.56 -13.09
N TYR A 110 15.02 5.17 -12.05
CA TYR A 110 13.59 5.42 -12.00
C TYR A 110 13.27 6.89 -11.73
N SER A 111 12.25 7.41 -12.40
CA SER A 111 11.78 8.77 -12.17
C SER A 111 11.08 8.87 -10.80
N ALA A 112 10.99 10.08 -10.24
CA ALA A 112 10.24 10.32 -9.01
C ALA A 112 8.73 10.02 -9.12
N ARG A 113 8.22 9.83 -10.36
CA ARG A 113 6.83 9.45 -10.64
C ARG A 113 6.64 7.92 -10.63
N SER A 114 7.73 7.16 -10.63
CA SER A 114 7.67 5.71 -10.58
C SER A 114 7.30 5.24 -9.18
N SER A 115 6.41 4.27 -9.10
CA SER A 115 6.05 3.61 -7.86
C SER A 115 6.75 2.25 -7.76
N VAL A 116 8.03 2.30 -7.43
CA VAL A 116 8.89 1.12 -7.32
C VAL A 116 9.40 0.93 -5.89
N MET A 117 9.57 -0.32 -5.50
CA MET A 117 10.23 -0.75 -4.27
C MET A 117 11.29 -1.80 -4.59
N SER A 118 12.39 -1.80 -3.86
CA SER A 118 13.36 -2.91 -3.90
C SER A 118 12.73 -4.18 -3.32
N SER A 119 13.32 -5.34 -3.62
CA SER A 119 12.93 -6.62 -3.01
C SER A 119 13.02 -6.58 -1.49
N GLN A 120 13.99 -5.86 -0.93
CA GLN A 120 14.13 -5.67 0.52
C GLN A 120 13.00 -4.85 1.11
N GLU A 121 12.64 -3.72 0.49
CA GLU A 121 11.51 -2.89 0.92
C GLU A 121 10.17 -3.65 0.83
N LEU A 122 9.95 -4.43 -0.23
CA LEU A 122 8.77 -5.28 -0.35
C LEU A 122 8.73 -6.37 0.73
N GLY A 123 9.89 -6.96 1.07
CA GLY A 123 10.03 -7.90 2.17
C GLY A 123 9.69 -7.28 3.51
N LEU A 124 10.18 -6.07 3.80
CA LEU A 124 9.87 -5.32 5.00
C LEU A 124 8.38 -5.00 5.11
N VAL A 125 7.76 -4.50 4.04
CA VAL A 125 6.31 -4.23 3.98
C VAL A 125 5.49 -5.51 4.23
N SER A 126 5.90 -6.63 3.63
CA SER A 126 5.26 -7.94 3.84
C SER A 126 5.30 -8.39 5.30
N ALA A 127 6.48 -8.31 5.92
CA ALA A 127 6.69 -8.66 7.33
C ALA A 127 5.88 -7.74 8.25
N TYR A 128 5.95 -6.43 8.00
CA TYR A 128 5.23 -5.42 8.78
C TYR A 128 3.72 -5.63 8.74
N VAL A 129 3.14 -5.85 7.56
CA VAL A 129 1.69 -6.08 7.44
C VAL A 129 1.28 -7.37 8.13
N SER A 130 2.08 -8.42 8.06
CA SER A 130 1.83 -9.67 8.79
C SER A 130 1.86 -9.47 10.31
N HIS A 131 2.78 -8.64 10.81
CA HIS A 131 2.82 -8.19 12.20
C HIS A 131 1.57 -7.40 12.57
N LYS A 132 1.26 -6.35 11.81
CA LYS A 132 0.11 -5.46 12.07
C LYS A 132 -1.23 -6.19 12.08
N VAL A 133 -1.45 -7.13 11.15
CA VAL A 133 -2.67 -7.96 11.12
C VAL A 133 -2.78 -8.82 12.38
N ARG A 134 -1.65 -9.37 12.86
CA ARG A 134 -1.60 -10.17 14.09
C ARG A 134 -1.89 -9.31 15.32
N GLN A 135 -1.29 -8.12 15.40
CA GLN A 135 -1.55 -7.14 16.45
C GLN A 135 -3.04 -6.77 16.51
N ILE A 136 -3.65 -6.38 15.39
CA ILE A 136 -5.07 -6.06 15.30
C ILE A 136 -5.93 -7.24 15.75
N GLY A 137 -5.59 -8.46 15.33
CA GLY A 137 -6.28 -9.68 15.76
C GLY A 137 -6.22 -9.89 17.27
N GLN A 138 -5.06 -9.67 17.90
CA GLN A 138 -4.89 -9.76 19.35
C GLN A 138 -5.69 -8.69 20.10
N GLU A 139 -5.72 -7.45 19.61
CA GLU A 139 -6.52 -6.37 20.18
C GLU A 139 -8.02 -6.70 20.14
N ILE A 140 -8.51 -7.23 19.03
CA ILE A 140 -9.90 -7.68 18.88
C ILE A 140 -10.22 -8.81 19.89
N LEU A 141 -9.37 -9.83 19.96
CA LEU A 141 -9.55 -10.95 20.90
C LEU A 141 -9.42 -10.51 22.35
N GLY A 142 -8.59 -9.50 22.63
CA GLY A 142 -8.45 -8.86 23.95
C GLY A 142 -9.65 -7.98 24.34
N GLY A 143 -10.65 -7.82 23.46
CA GLY A 143 -11.86 -7.05 23.73
C GLY A 143 -11.64 -5.53 23.68
N HIS A 144 -10.60 -5.04 22.99
CA HIS A 144 -10.43 -3.61 22.77
C HIS A 144 -11.58 -3.04 21.94
N LYS A 145 -12.28 -2.07 22.51
CA LYS A 145 -13.51 -1.46 21.94
C LYS A 145 -13.52 0.07 22.05
N GLU A 146 -12.37 0.66 22.25
CA GLU A 146 -12.26 2.12 22.36
C GLU A 146 -12.63 2.80 21.04
N VAL A 147 -13.43 3.87 21.14
CA VAL A 147 -13.82 4.69 20.00
C VAL A 147 -12.80 5.83 19.86
N ASN A 148 -11.80 5.64 19.03
CA ASN A 148 -10.75 6.62 18.73
C ASN A 148 -10.54 6.76 17.22
N PRO A 149 -11.47 7.40 16.50
CA PRO A 149 -11.38 7.54 15.05
C PRO A 149 -10.13 8.30 14.64
N TYR A 150 -9.55 7.90 13.50
CA TYR A 150 -8.37 8.59 12.98
C TYR A 150 -8.70 9.91 12.29
N GLU A 151 -7.72 10.79 12.29
CA GLU A 151 -7.66 12.03 11.50
C GLU A 151 -6.26 12.13 10.86
N LYS A 152 -6.20 12.23 9.52
CA LYS A 152 -4.98 12.38 8.73
C LYS A 152 -5.17 13.55 7.76
N GLY A 153 -4.60 14.70 8.07
CA GLY A 153 -4.82 15.93 7.30
C GLY A 153 -6.31 16.29 7.18
N SER A 154 -6.84 16.30 5.96
CA SER A 154 -8.27 16.53 5.69
C SER A 154 -9.13 15.26 5.74
N ASN A 155 -8.52 14.08 5.91
CA ASN A 155 -9.21 12.80 5.93
C ASN A 155 -9.56 12.38 7.35
N GLU A 156 -10.83 12.24 7.63
CA GLU A 156 -11.35 11.76 8.91
C GLU A 156 -12.13 10.47 8.74
N ALA A 157 -11.95 9.53 9.67
CA ALA A 157 -12.72 8.28 9.71
C ALA A 157 -14.22 8.51 9.78
N CYS A 158 -14.65 9.63 10.38
CA CYS A 158 -16.05 9.96 10.60
C CYS A 158 -16.76 10.61 9.40
N THR A 159 -16.05 11.06 8.38
CA THR A 159 -16.63 11.83 7.26
C THR A 159 -17.72 11.06 6.53
N TYR A 160 -17.47 9.77 6.23
CA TYR A 160 -18.41 8.89 5.50
C TYR A 160 -18.88 7.71 6.35
N CYS A 161 -18.77 7.81 7.69
CA CYS A 161 -19.15 6.72 8.58
C CYS A 161 -20.66 6.55 8.64
N ALA A 162 -21.16 5.38 8.26
CA ALA A 162 -22.58 5.05 8.34
C ALA A 162 -23.13 5.05 9.79
N TYR A 163 -22.26 4.82 10.76
CA TYR A 163 -22.61 4.74 12.19
C TYR A 163 -22.48 6.06 12.95
N LYS A 164 -22.14 7.16 12.29
CA LYS A 164 -21.91 8.48 12.92
C LYS A 164 -23.07 8.91 13.85
N LYS A 165 -24.31 8.60 13.46
CA LYS A 165 -25.52 8.99 14.23
C LYS A 165 -25.75 8.17 15.50
N VAL A 166 -25.19 6.97 15.59
CA VAL A 166 -25.40 6.03 16.72
C VAL A 166 -24.13 5.80 17.55
N CYS A 167 -22.98 6.16 17.00
CA CYS A 167 -21.68 5.99 17.66
C CYS A 167 -21.51 6.85 18.91
N GLY A 168 -22.10 8.06 18.92
CA GLY A 168 -22.02 8.99 20.04
C GLY A 168 -20.63 9.61 20.26
N PHE A 169 -19.69 9.41 19.33
CA PHE A 169 -18.36 10.03 19.41
C PHE A 169 -18.46 11.56 19.33
N ASP A 170 -17.99 12.23 20.37
CA ASP A 170 -17.91 13.70 20.45
C ASP A 170 -16.57 14.07 21.08
N PRO A 171 -15.65 14.73 20.35
CA PRO A 171 -14.34 15.13 20.88
C PRO A 171 -14.44 16.18 22.01
N GLY A 172 -15.58 16.82 22.19
CA GLY A 172 -15.86 17.73 23.30
C GLY A 172 -16.14 17.04 24.62
N ILE A 173 -16.41 15.73 24.60
CA ILE A 173 -16.67 14.94 25.83
C ILE A 173 -15.36 14.38 26.38
N PRO A 174 -15.04 14.56 27.69
CA PRO A 174 -13.86 14.00 28.30
C PRO A 174 -13.78 12.46 28.12
N GLY A 175 -12.62 11.99 27.65
CA GLY A 175 -12.40 10.57 27.36
C GLY A 175 -12.46 10.19 25.88
N TYR A 176 -13.14 10.97 25.04
CA TYR A 176 -13.08 10.79 23.60
C TYR A 176 -11.91 11.57 22.99
N ARG A 177 -11.14 10.89 22.14
CA ARG A 177 -10.03 11.52 21.39
C ARG A 177 -9.96 10.97 19.98
N ARG A 178 -9.44 11.80 19.09
CA ARG A 178 -9.05 11.39 17.75
C ARG A 178 -7.60 10.89 17.76
N ARG A 179 -7.35 9.86 17.00
CA ARG A 179 -5.99 9.39 16.70
C ARG A 179 -5.44 10.24 15.57
N LEU A 180 -4.62 11.23 15.91
CA LEU A 180 -3.99 12.12 14.92
C LEU A 180 -2.84 11.37 14.25
N LEU A 181 -2.95 11.14 12.95
CA LEU A 181 -1.94 10.47 12.14
C LEU A 181 -1.06 11.52 11.44
N LYS A 182 0.24 11.41 11.64
CA LYS A 182 1.22 12.28 10.98
C LYS A 182 1.33 11.92 9.50
N GLU A 183 1.61 12.90 8.67
CA GLU A 183 2.12 12.65 7.33
C GLU A 183 3.55 12.13 7.49
N LEU A 184 3.83 10.98 6.88
CA LEU A 184 5.16 10.37 6.85
C LEU A 184 5.63 10.37 5.40
N ASP A 185 6.87 10.76 5.18
CA ASP A 185 7.51 10.51 3.91
C ASP A 185 7.89 9.02 3.77
N ARG A 186 8.45 8.65 2.60
CA ARG A 186 8.80 7.26 2.32
C ARG A 186 9.82 6.71 3.33
N GLN A 187 10.85 7.47 3.63
CA GLN A 187 11.93 7.06 4.51
C GLN A 187 11.43 6.93 5.95
N GLU A 188 10.71 7.93 6.45
CA GLU A 188 10.12 7.92 7.79
C GLU A 188 9.17 6.72 7.99
N ALA A 189 8.38 6.37 6.96
CA ALA A 189 7.48 5.24 7.01
C ALA A 189 8.24 3.91 7.12
N PHE A 190 9.32 3.72 6.35
CA PHE A 190 10.15 2.51 6.45
C PHE A 190 10.88 2.42 7.78
N GLU A 191 11.51 3.50 8.25
CA GLU A 191 12.18 3.55 9.56
C GLU A 191 11.21 3.20 10.69
N SER A 192 9.98 3.75 10.65
CA SER A 192 8.95 3.44 11.65
C SER A 192 8.50 1.98 11.61
N MET A 193 8.44 1.36 10.42
CA MET A 193 8.12 -0.07 10.28
C MET A 193 9.24 -0.96 10.85
N GLU A 194 10.50 -0.62 10.58
CA GLU A 194 11.66 -1.34 11.09
C GLU A 194 11.74 -1.25 12.62
N GLU A 195 11.51 -0.07 13.18
CA GLU A 195 11.51 0.16 14.63
C GLU A 195 10.43 -0.68 15.33
N GLU A 196 9.19 -0.65 14.80
CA GLU A 196 8.07 -1.42 15.38
C GLU A 196 8.31 -2.93 15.31
N LEU A 197 8.88 -3.44 14.20
CA LEU A 197 9.28 -4.85 14.09
C LEU A 197 10.46 -5.22 15.00
N GLY A 198 11.43 -4.31 15.19
CA GLY A 198 12.60 -4.51 16.05
C GLY A 198 12.24 -4.61 17.53
N ASP A 199 11.25 -3.86 17.97
CA ASP A 199 10.77 -3.88 19.36
C ASP A 199 10.06 -5.20 19.72
N GLU A 200 9.34 -5.83 18.78
CA GLU A 200 8.76 -7.16 19.01
C GLU A 200 9.82 -8.25 19.24
N HIS A 201 10.90 -8.24 18.47
CA HIS A 201 11.99 -9.20 18.69
C HIS A 201 12.60 -9.09 20.09
N ARG A 202 12.61 -7.90 20.70
CA ARG A 202 13.07 -7.69 22.08
C ARG A 202 12.06 -8.21 23.11
N ILE A 203 10.76 -8.04 22.87
CA ILE A 203 9.70 -8.49 23.82
C ILE A 203 9.65 -10.02 23.87
N TYR A 204 9.76 -10.71 22.73
CA TYR A 204 9.76 -12.18 22.69
C TYR A 204 11.07 -12.80 23.19
N ALA A 205 12.21 -12.17 22.95
CA ALA A 205 13.50 -12.63 23.51
C ALA A 205 13.56 -12.53 25.06
N GLY A 206 12.92 -11.50 25.64
CA GLY A 206 12.82 -11.33 27.08
C GLY A 206 11.85 -12.28 27.78
N SER A 207 10.91 -12.91 27.07
CA SER A 207 9.90 -13.82 27.62
C SER A 207 10.38 -15.29 27.68
N THR A 208 11.49 -15.64 27.04
CA THR A 208 12.05 -17.00 26.99
C THR A 208 13.11 -17.29 28.03
N GLU A 209 13.55 -16.29 28.83
CA GLU A 209 14.54 -16.48 29.89
C GLU A 209 13.92 -16.69 31.29
N GLY A 210 12.63 -16.96 31.41
CA GLY A 210 11.91 -17.12 32.66
C GLY A 210 11.12 -18.42 32.77
N HIS A 211 11.73 -19.58 32.49
CA HIS A 211 11.21 -20.89 32.91
C HIS A 211 12.34 -21.86 33.19
#